data_6dd5b1e396b799797c686480dd720d5c
#
_entry.id   6dd5b1e396b799797c686480dd720d5c
#
_cell.length_a   1.000
_cell.length_b   1.000
_cell.length_c   1.000
_cell.angle_alpha   90.00
_cell.angle_beta   90.00
_cell.angle_gamma   90.00
#
_symmetry.space_group_name_H-M   'P 1'
#
loop_
_entity.id
_entity.type
_entity.pdbx_description
1 polymer ?
#
loop_
_entity_poly.entity_id
_entity_poly.type
_entity_poly.pdbx_seq_one_letter_code
_entity_poly.pdbx_strand_id
1 'polypeptide(L)'
;MAARDLRALRAAEWAALGKAILAADNAPDAESALGHLTAATREVLGDKEAHLRPGGLKPAERQFTVSGVFLIAPDGAHNLLVAEHGFPPEQHRLRIPVDLAHPGWVVEHQRPLILANTDDDPGFRQILKTARMGSALYGPMFWRGRMLGQLVTASQARNTYGPADLEILVCFAHFAAAVYMAHGGPEFLRSIA
;
A
#
# COMPACT_ATOMS: atom_id res chain seq x y z
N MET A 1 -11.91 1.25 -27.93
CA MET A 1 -11.79 1.06 -26.48
C MET A 1 -12.96 1.76 -25.82
N ALA A 2 -13.90 1.01 -25.23
CA ALA A 2 -15.03 1.61 -24.53
C ALA A 2 -14.50 2.40 -23.34
N ALA A 3 -14.94 3.64 -23.17
CA ALA A 3 -14.66 4.41 -21.97
C ALA A 3 -15.16 3.61 -20.76
N ARG A 4 -14.27 3.14 -19.91
CA ARG A 4 -14.64 2.56 -18.62
C ARG A 4 -15.57 3.54 -17.92
N ASP A 5 -16.69 3.07 -17.44
CA ASP A 5 -17.57 3.92 -16.63
C ASP A 5 -16.89 4.19 -15.30
N LEU A 6 -16.17 5.31 -15.24
CA LEU A 6 -15.40 5.74 -14.06
C LEU A 6 -16.26 5.86 -12.80
N ARG A 7 -17.59 6.09 -12.97
CA ARG A 7 -18.52 6.15 -11.84
C ARG A 7 -18.79 4.77 -11.25
N ALA A 8 -18.96 3.76 -12.10
CA ALA A 8 -19.20 2.39 -11.63
C ALA A 8 -17.95 1.80 -10.97
N LEU A 9 -16.76 2.06 -11.51
CA LEU A 9 -15.50 1.65 -10.87
C LEU A 9 -15.35 2.28 -9.47
N ARG A 10 -15.53 3.60 -9.36
CA ARG A 10 -15.44 4.30 -8.07
C ARG A 10 -16.48 3.78 -7.06
N ALA A 11 -17.67 3.44 -7.48
CA ALA A 11 -18.68 2.85 -6.59
C ALA A 11 -18.25 1.51 -6.01
N ALA A 12 -17.59 0.65 -6.81
CA ALA A 12 -17.06 -0.64 -6.35
C ALA A 12 -15.93 -0.46 -5.34
N GLU A 13 -15.02 0.49 -5.57
CA GLU A 13 -13.91 0.81 -4.68
C GLU A 13 -14.40 1.36 -3.33
N TRP A 14 -15.39 2.25 -3.33
CA TRP A 14 -16.01 2.76 -2.12
C TRP A 14 -16.79 1.67 -1.35
N ALA A 15 -17.49 0.77 -2.06
CA ALA A 15 -18.15 -0.37 -1.45
C ALA A 15 -17.14 -1.33 -0.81
N ALA A 16 -15.99 -1.56 -1.45
CA ALA A 16 -14.92 -2.38 -0.90
C ALA A 16 -14.29 -1.74 0.34
N LEU A 17 -14.07 -0.43 0.33
CA LEU A 17 -13.61 0.31 1.51
C LEU A 17 -14.59 0.14 2.68
N GLY A 18 -15.89 0.35 2.43
CA GLY A 18 -16.91 0.17 3.47
C GLY A 18 -16.91 -1.24 4.07
N LYS A 19 -16.82 -2.29 3.23
CA LYS A 19 -16.72 -3.68 3.68
C LYS A 19 -15.44 -3.93 4.49
N ALA A 20 -14.31 -3.40 4.04
CA ALA A 20 -13.04 -3.57 4.72
C ALA A 20 -13.03 -2.90 6.11
N ILE A 21 -13.65 -1.71 6.24
CA ILE A 21 -13.80 -1.02 7.52
C ILE A 21 -14.67 -1.84 8.48
N LEU A 22 -15.83 -2.35 8.02
CA LEU A 22 -16.70 -3.20 8.85
C LEU A 22 -16.00 -4.50 9.28
N ALA A 23 -15.20 -5.11 8.40
CA ALA A 23 -14.42 -6.29 8.75
C ALA A 23 -13.32 -5.95 9.76
N ALA A 24 -12.65 -4.82 9.57
CA ALA A 24 -11.61 -4.33 10.48
C ALA A 24 -12.14 -4.00 11.87
N ASP A 25 -13.35 -3.43 11.98
CA ASP A 25 -14.00 -3.12 13.27
C ASP A 25 -14.21 -4.38 14.13
N ASN A 26 -14.47 -5.52 13.50
CA ASN A 26 -14.65 -6.82 14.16
C ASN A 26 -13.36 -7.65 14.29
N ALA A 27 -12.23 -7.12 13.89
CA ALA A 27 -10.96 -7.84 13.96
C ALA A 27 -10.45 -7.98 15.40
N PRO A 28 -9.74 -9.08 15.74
CA PRO A 28 -9.28 -9.32 17.09
C PRO A 28 -8.11 -8.43 17.52
N ASP A 29 -7.36 -7.87 16.59
CA ASP A 29 -6.15 -7.10 16.82
C ASP A 29 -5.84 -6.12 15.68
N ALA A 30 -4.86 -5.24 15.91
CA ALA A 30 -4.47 -4.20 14.96
C ALA A 30 -3.92 -4.75 13.65
N GLU A 31 -3.20 -5.87 13.67
CA GLU A 31 -2.65 -6.49 12.47
C GLU A 31 -3.75 -7.05 11.57
N SER A 32 -4.66 -7.83 12.14
CA SER A 32 -5.81 -8.38 11.44
C SER A 32 -6.70 -7.28 10.87
N ALA A 33 -6.93 -6.22 11.65
CA ALA A 33 -7.70 -5.06 11.21
C ALA A 33 -7.06 -4.35 10.01
N LEU A 34 -5.75 -4.09 10.05
CA LEU A 34 -5.00 -3.54 8.91
C LEU A 34 -4.96 -4.51 7.72
N GLY A 35 -4.94 -5.82 7.98
CA GLY A 35 -4.99 -6.88 6.98
C GLY A 35 -6.23 -6.78 6.08
N HIS A 36 -7.40 -6.47 6.63
CA HIS A 36 -8.62 -6.26 5.84
C HIS A 36 -8.49 -5.09 4.87
N LEU A 37 -7.83 -4.01 5.27
CA LEU A 37 -7.62 -2.84 4.40
C LEU A 37 -6.57 -3.12 3.32
N THR A 38 -5.47 -3.81 3.64
CA THR A 38 -4.46 -4.20 2.64
C THR A 38 -5.02 -5.19 1.61
N ALA A 39 -5.84 -6.14 2.04
CA ALA A 39 -6.53 -7.06 1.14
C ALA A 39 -7.43 -6.30 0.15
N ALA A 40 -8.27 -5.40 0.66
CA ALA A 40 -9.19 -4.63 -0.16
C ALA A 40 -8.45 -3.72 -1.17
N THR A 41 -7.41 -2.98 -0.75
CA THR A 41 -6.64 -2.13 -1.67
C THR A 41 -5.97 -2.94 -2.78
N ARG A 42 -5.41 -4.11 -2.46
CA ARG A 42 -4.84 -5.02 -3.45
C ARG A 42 -5.88 -5.51 -4.46
N GLU A 43 -7.10 -5.77 -4.00
CA GLU A 43 -8.19 -6.27 -4.83
C GLU A 43 -8.75 -5.20 -5.77
N VAL A 44 -9.02 -3.99 -5.27
CA VAL A 44 -9.82 -3.02 -6.01
C VAL A 44 -9.01 -1.97 -6.78
N LEU A 45 -7.81 -1.60 -6.33
CA LEU A 45 -7.03 -0.55 -6.97
C LEU A 45 -6.30 -1.03 -8.23
N GLY A 46 -6.16 -0.11 -9.16
CA GLY A 46 -5.39 -0.28 -10.38
C GLY A 46 -6.08 -1.05 -11.49
N ASP A 47 -5.49 -0.93 -12.68
CA ASP A 47 -5.94 -1.62 -13.88
C ASP A 47 -5.50 -3.09 -13.88
N LYS A 48 -6.46 -4.00 -13.75
CA LYS A 48 -6.20 -5.44 -13.71
C LYS A 48 -5.66 -6.01 -15.02
N GLU A 49 -5.82 -5.29 -16.12
CA GLU A 49 -5.35 -5.67 -17.45
C GLU A 49 -4.03 -4.96 -17.86
N ALA A 50 -3.46 -4.14 -16.98
CA ALA A 50 -2.21 -3.41 -17.28
C ALA A 50 -1.09 -4.34 -17.75
N HIS A 51 -1.01 -5.56 -17.21
CA HIS A 51 -0.02 -6.57 -17.57
C HIS A 51 -0.15 -7.13 -18.99
N LEU A 52 -1.33 -6.98 -19.61
CA LEU A 52 -1.60 -7.42 -20.99
C LEU A 52 -1.21 -6.38 -22.04
N ARG A 53 -0.90 -5.15 -21.62
CA ARG A 53 -0.52 -4.07 -22.54
C ARG A 53 0.92 -4.18 -23.00
N PRO A 54 1.24 -3.73 -24.22
CA PRO A 54 2.63 -3.61 -24.65
C PRO A 54 3.45 -2.79 -23.64
N GLY A 55 4.59 -3.34 -23.18
CA GLY A 55 5.43 -2.70 -22.16
C GLY A 55 4.92 -2.80 -20.71
N GLY A 56 3.77 -3.43 -20.48
CA GLY A 56 3.26 -3.65 -19.13
C GLY A 56 4.19 -4.55 -18.30
N LEU A 57 4.64 -5.65 -18.90
CA LEU A 57 5.64 -6.56 -18.32
C LEU A 57 6.87 -6.66 -19.24
N LYS A 58 8.05 -6.86 -18.65
CA LYS A 58 9.26 -7.25 -19.37
C LYS A 58 9.28 -8.76 -19.62
N PRO A 59 10.10 -9.24 -20.56
CA PRO A 59 10.33 -10.68 -20.76
C PRO A 59 10.68 -11.36 -19.43
N ALA A 60 10.08 -12.52 -19.17
CA ALA A 60 10.21 -13.33 -17.96
C ALA A 60 9.56 -12.75 -16.67
N GLU A 61 9.02 -11.53 -16.68
CA GLU A 61 8.21 -11.03 -15.56
C GLU A 61 6.84 -11.70 -15.54
N ARG A 62 6.31 -11.88 -14.33
CA ARG A 62 4.96 -12.41 -14.10
C ARG A 62 4.15 -11.40 -13.30
N GLN A 63 2.89 -11.22 -13.70
CA GLN A 63 2.00 -10.31 -12.98
C GLN A 63 1.74 -10.80 -11.56
N PHE A 64 1.98 -9.91 -10.60
CA PHE A 64 1.50 -10.00 -9.23
C PHE A 64 1.35 -8.60 -8.63
N THR A 65 0.58 -8.51 -7.57
CA THR A 65 0.34 -7.29 -6.82
C THR A 65 0.58 -7.52 -5.34
N VAL A 66 1.06 -6.52 -4.67
CA VAL A 66 1.25 -6.51 -3.22
C VAL A 66 0.52 -5.31 -2.61
N SER A 67 0.08 -5.44 -1.37
CA SER A 67 -0.33 -4.31 -0.55
C SER A 67 0.12 -4.54 0.88
N GLY A 68 0.58 -3.47 1.54
CA GLY A 68 1.08 -3.58 2.92
C GLY A 68 1.06 -2.25 3.67
N VAL A 69 1.00 -2.36 4.98
CA VAL A 69 1.15 -1.23 5.89
C VAL A 69 2.54 -1.27 6.50
N PHE A 70 3.29 -0.22 6.25
CA PHE A 70 4.56 0.06 6.93
C PHE A 70 4.33 1.11 8.00
N LEU A 71 4.62 0.78 9.26
CA LEU A 71 4.56 1.72 10.38
C LEU A 71 5.98 2.19 10.74
N ILE A 72 6.11 3.45 11.12
CA ILE A 72 7.34 3.98 11.68
C ILE A 72 7.55 3.31 13.04
N ALA A 73 8.61 2.54 13.17
CA ALA A 73 8.94 1.82 14.38
C ALA A 73 9.20 2.77 15.57
N PRO A 74 9.09 2.31 16.84
CA PRO A 74 9.29 3.15 18.02
C PRO A 74 10.69 3.78 18.11
N ASP A 75 11.68 3.17 17.46
CA ASP A 75 13.05 3.70 17.37
C ASP A 75 13.15 4.94 16.45
N GLY A 76 12.11 5.21 15.64
CA GLY A 76 12.09 6.28 14.66
C GLY A 76 13.04 6.09 13.48
N ALA A 77 13.81 5.01 13.44
CA ALA A 77 14.85 4.75 12.45
C ALA A 77 14.42 3.79 11.34
N HIS A 78 13.30 3.09 11.51
CA HIS A 78 12.84 2.07 10.58
C HIS A 78 11.35 2.19 10.26
N ASN A 79 10.99 1.76 9.06
CA ASN A 79 9.63 1.38 8.70
C ASN A 79 9.50 -0.14 8.86
N LEU A 80 8.49 -0.60 9.59
CA LEU A 80 8.20 -2.01 9.84
C LEU A 80 6.93 -2.41 9.08
N LEU A 81 7.01 -3.46 8.25
CA LEU A 81 5.85 -4.06 7.58
C LEU A 81 5.03 -4.85 8.62
N VAL A 82 3.81 -4.41 8.89
CA VAL A 82 2.97 -4.95 9.98
C VAL A 82 1.73 -5.70 9.51
N ALA A 83 1.26 -5.42 8.31
CA ALA A 83 0.15 -6.13 7.69
C ALA A 83 0.38 -6.15 6.17
N GLU A 84 0.24 -7.31 5.54
CA GLU A 84 0.58 -7.46 4.13
C GLU A 84 -0.27 -8.51 3.42
N HIS A 85 -0.44 -8.28 2.09
CA HIS A 85 -1.02 -9.24 1.16
C HIS A 85 -0.22 -9.29 -0.14
N GLY A 86 0.09 -10.50 -0.59
CA GLY A 86 0.86 -10.75 -1.81
C GLY A 86 2.37 -10.63 -1.65
N PHE A 87 2.88 -10.25 -0.50
CA PHE A 87 4.30 -10.31 -0.19
C PHE A 87 4.75 -11.75 0.01
N PRO A 88 6.00 -12.09 -0.34
CA PRO A 88 6.59 -13.38 0.01
C PRO A 88 6.64 -13.56 1.54
N PRO A 89 6.40 -14.79 2.05
CA PRO A 89 6.34 -15.02 3.51
C PRO A 89 7.59 -14.60 4.29
N GLU A 90 8.77 -14.67 3.66
CA GLU A 90 10.04 -14.25 4.26
C GLU A 90 10.16 -12.73 4.46
N GLN A 91 9.19 -11.96 3.95
CA GLN A 91 9.13 -10.52 4.13
C GLN A 91 8.16 -10.09 5.24
N HIS A 92 7.50 -11.05 5.90
CA HIS A 92 6.76 -10.74 7.11
C HIS A 92 7.65 -10.04 8.13
N ARG A 93 7.17 -8.92 8.70
CA ARG A 93 7.96 -8.05 9.60
C ARG A 93 9.21 -7.46 8.97
N LEU A 94 9.22 -7.27 7.64
CA LEU A 94 10.32 -6.60 6.96
C LEU A 94 10.58 -5.23 7.58
N ARG A 95 11.84 -4.99 8.00
CA ARG A 95 12.33 -3.69 8.46
C ARG A 95 13.16 -3.05 7.37
N ILE A 96 12.86 -1.80 7.06
CA ILE A 96 13.65 -0.98 6.13
C ILE A 96 13.99 0.33 6.81
N PRO A 97 15.16 0.94 6.53
CA PRO A 97 15.49 2.27 7.03
C PRO A 97 14.38 3.27 6.73
N VAL A 98 14.11 4.19 7.67
CA VAL A 98 13.00 5.15 7.55
C VAL A 98 13.18 6.11 6.38
N ASP A 99 14.42 6.35 5.96
CA ASP A 99 14.84 7.21 4.85
C ASP A 99 15.07 6.46 3.53
N LEU A 100 14.79 5.15 3.48
CA LEU A 100 15.07 4.36 2.29
C LEU A 100 14.16 4.73 1.13
N ALA A 101 14.75 5.23 0.03
CA ALA A 101 14.11 5.42 -1.29
C ALA A 101 12.71 6.09 -1.21
N HIS A 102 11.71 5.58 -1.95
CA HIS A 102 10.37 6.18 -2.01
C HIS A 102 9.57 6.08 -0.71
N PRO A 103 9.61 4.96 0.05
CA PRO A 103 9.04 4.96 1.41
C PRO A 103 9.62 6.06 2.30
N GLY A 104 10.94 6.29 2.21
CA GLY A 104 11.61 7.38 2.94
C GLY A 104 11.20 8.76 2.45
N TRP A 105 11.07 8.95 1.14
CA TRP A 105 10.56 10.19 0.58
C TRP A 105 9.16 10.53 1.14
N VAL A 106 8.27 9.54 1.26
CA VAL A 106 6.92 9.76 1.82
C VAL A 106 6.98 10.13 3.29
N VAL A 107 7.90 9.55 4.07
CA VAL A 107 8.11 9.92 5.47
C VAL A 107 8.61 11.35 5.59
N GLU A 108 9.61 11.75 4.78
CA GLU A 108 10.21 13.08 4.80
C GLU A 108 9.22 14.16 4.37
N HIS A 109 8.53 13.94 3.25
CA HIS A 109 7.65 14.96 2.66
C HIS A 109 6.22 14.90 3.18
N GLN A 110 5.83 13.80 3.84
CA GLN A 110 4.49 13.57 4.39
C GLN A 110 3.37 13.75 3.34
N ARG A 111 3.63 13.32 2.11
CA ARG A 111 2.74 13.46 0.95
C ARG A 111 2.54 12.12 0.25
N PRO A 112 1.35 11.89 -0.34
CA PRO A 112 1.13 10.69 -1.15
C PRO A 112 2.00 10.71 -2.40
N LEU A 113 2.37 9.52 -2.87
CA LEU A 113 3.24 9.35 -4.03
C LEU A 113 2.66 8.30 -4.98
N ILE A 114 2.74 8.59 -6.29
CA ILE A 114 2.45 7.65 -7.36
C ILE A 114 3.69 7.47 -8.23
N LEU A 115 4.04 6.21 -8.49
CA LEU A 115 5.02 5.79 -9.46
C LEU A 115 4.29 4.99 -10.54
N ALA A 116 3.94 5.63 -11.64
CA ALA A 116 3.25 4.96 -12.74
C ALA A 116 4.16 3.93 -13.43
N ASN A 117 5.42 4.29 -13.64
CA ASN A 117 6.46 3.43 -14.18
C ASN A 117 7.77 3.62 -13.38
N THR A 118 8.16 2.61 -12.62
CA THR A 118 9.38 2.66 -11.80
C THR A 118 10.67 2.59 -12.62
N ASP A 119 10.59 2.18 -13.88
CA ASP A 119 11.76 2.15 -14.76
C ASP A 119 12.19 3.57 -15.18
N ASP A 120 11.25 4.52 -15.18
CA ASP A 120 11.50 5.93 -15.51
C ASP A 120 12.01 6.73 -14.30
N ASP A 121 12.04 6.10 -13.12
CA ASP A 121 12.47 6.75 -11.88
C ASP A 121 13.86 6.28 -11.44
N PRO A 122 14.91 7.13 -11.56
CA PRO A 122 16.27 6.75 -11.20
C PRO A 122 16.47 6.56 -9.69
N GLY A 123 15.57 7.10 -8.86
CA GLY A 123 15.56 6.93 -7.40
C GLY A 123 14.95 5.62 -6.93
N PHE A 124 14.27 4.89 -7.82
CA PHE A 124 13.59 3.65 -7.42
C PHE A 124 14.59 2.58 -6.95
N ARG A 125 14.35 2.07 -5.75
CA ARG A 125 15.10 0.93 -5.18
C ARG A 125 14.16 -0.25 -4.99
N GLN A 126 14.61 -1.41 -5.42
CA GLN A 126 13.88 -2.66 -5.22
C GLN A 126 13.93 -3.04 -3.73
N ILE A 127 12.76 -3.12 -3.10
CA ILE A 127 12.61 -3.55 -1.69
C ILE A 127 12.31 -5.05 -1.64
N LEU A 128 11.44 -5.53 -2.53
CA LEU A 128 11.16 -6.96 -2.64
C LEU A 128 12.37 -7.71 -3.18
N LYS A 129 12.81 -8.75 -2.48
CA LYS A 129 13.97 -9.55 -2.90
C LYS A 129 13.72 -10.30 -4.21
N THR A 130 12.47 -10.65 -4.47
CA THR A 130 12.05 -11.54 -5.55
C THR A 130 11.70 -10.83 -6.85
N ALA A 131 11.32 -9.54 -6.78
CA ALA A 131 10.88 -8.81 -7.96
C ALA A 131 10.98 -7.29 -7.80
N ARG A 132 11.25 -6.62 -8.92
CA ARG A 132 11.14 -5.17 -9.06
C ARG A 132 9.71 -4.82 -9.44
N MET A 133 8.99 -4.10 -8.57
CA MET A 133 7.64 -3.63 -8.92
C MET A 133 7.71 -2.60 -10.05
N GLY A 134 6.78 -2.70 -11.02
CA GLY A 134 6.72 -1.82 -12.19
C GLY A 134 5.95 -0.53 -11.93
N SER A 135 5.00 -0.54 -10.99
CA SER A 135 4.27 0.65 -10.54
C SER A 135 3.89 0.55 -9.06
N ALA A 136 3.72 1.68 -8.39
CA ALA A 136 3.41 1.72 -6.96
C ALA A 136 2.65 2.98 -6.55
N LEU A 137 1.87 2.85 -5.48
CA LEU A 137 1.20 3.93 -4.76
C LEU A 137 1.61 3.90 -3.29
N TYR A 138 1.76 5.08 -2.70
CA TYR A 138 2.07 5.28 -1.28
C TYR A 138 1.09 6.30 -0.70
N GLY A 139 0.34 5.90 0.32
CA GLY A 139 -0.59 6.75 1.06
C GLY A 139 -0.12 6.93 2.51
N PRO A 140 0.28 8.14 2.93
CA PRO A 140 0.68 8.38 4.31
C PRO A 140 -0.50 8.22 5.27
N MET A 141 -0.26 7.61 6.40
CA MET A 141 -1.22 7.35 7.46
C MET A 141 -1.04 8.39 8.57
N PHE A 142 -2.05 9.23 8.79
CA PHE A 142 -2.01 10.27 9.81
C PHE A 142 -3.02 10.04 10.93
N TRP A 143 -2.61 10.35 12.16
CA TRP A 143 -3.49 10.46 13.30
C TRP A 143 -3.19 11.73 14.09
N ARG A 144 -4.20 12.60 14.20
CA ARG A 144 -4.08 13.90 14.91
C ARG A 144 -2.84 14.70 14.50
N GLY A 145 -2.59 14.79 13.20
CA GLY A 145 -1.46 15.52 12.62
C GLY A 145 -0.10 14.81 12.68
N ARG A 146 -0.01 13.64 13.32
CA ARG A 146 1.22 12.84 13.37
C ARG A 146 1.17 11.74 12.32
N MET A 147 2.22 11.61 11.54
CA MET A 147 2.39 10.48 10.65
C MET A 147 2.73 9.21 11.45
N LEU A 148 1.97 8.15 11.22
CA LEU A 148 2.17 6.82 11.85
C LEU A 148 2.96 5.87 10.95
N GLY A 149 2.85 6.06 9.64
CA GLY A 149 3.41 5.19 8.63
C GLY A 149 2.73 5.40 7.29
N GLN A 150 2.66 4.36 6.46
CA GLN A 150 2.10 4.44 5.12
C GLN A 150 1.45 3.13 4.68
N LEU A 151 0.36 3.24 3.94
CA LEU A 151 -0.26 2.17 3.19
C LEU A 151 0.31 2.18 1.77
N VAL A 152 0.83 1.06 1.33
CA VAL A 152 1.48 0.90 0.02
C VAL A 152 0.74 -0.16 -0.78
N THR A 153 0.54 0.08 -2.07
CA THR A 153 0.16 -0.97 -3.02
C THR A 153 1.06 -0.89 -4.24
N ALA A 154 1.46 -2.03 -4.78
CA ALA A 154 2.35 -2.08 -5.93
C ALA A 154 2.03 -3.26 -6.85
N SER A 155 2.36 -3.10 -8.13
CA SER A 155 2.14 -4.08 -9.20
C SER A 155 3.44 -4.33 -9.96
N GLN A 156 3.66 -5.58 -10.40
CA GLN A 156 4.73 -5.91 -11.32
C GLN A 156 4.56 -5.16 -12.65
N ALA A 157 3.32 -5.03 -13.13
CA ALA A 157 3.03 -4.31 -14.35
C ALA A 157 3.22 -2.80 -14.18
N ARG A 158 3.80 -2.15 -15.23
CA ARG A 158 3.90 -0.70 -15.35
C ARG A 158 2.53 -0.11 -15.65
N ASN A 159 2.34 1.14 -15.26
CA ASN A 159 1.13 1.91 -15.54
C ASN A 159 -0.16 1.22 -15.03
N THR A 160 -0.06 0.45 -13.95
CA THR A 160 -1.22 -0.17 -13.29
C THR A 160 -2.08 0.87 -12.59
N TYR A 161 -1.45 1.88 -11.99
CA TYR A 161 -2.14 2.86 -11.15
C TYR A 161 -2.18 4.23 -11.80
N GLY A 162 -3.29 4.95 -11.57
CA GLY A 162 -3.51 6.33 -11.99
C GLY A 162 -3.81 7.26 -10.80
N PRO A 163 -3.97 8.58 -11.06
CA PRO A 163 -4.27 9.56 -10.01
C PRO A 163 -5.53 9.24 -9.20
N ALA A 164 -6.57 8.67 -9.83
CA ALA A 164 -7.79 8.29 -9.16
C ALA A 164 -7.58 7.15 -8.14
N ASP A 165 -6.70 6.19 -8.46
CA ASP A 165 -6.32 5.13 -7.51
C ASP A 165 -5.58 5.71 -6.30
N LEU A 166 -4.74 6.73 -6.51
CA LEU A 166 -4.03 7.41 -5.43
C LEU A 166 -4.98 8.12 -4.48
N GLU A 167 -6.00 8.83 -5.00
CA GLU A 167 -7.03 9.48 -4.19
C GLU A 167 -7.74 8.47 -3.28
N ILE A 168 -8.10 7.32 -3.82
CA ILE A 168 -8.77 6.24 -3.08
C ILE A 168 -7.82 5.60 -2.07
N LEU A 169 -6.56 5.34 -2.45
CA LEU A 169 -5.56 4.82 -1.52
C LEU A 169 -5.38 5.75 -0.31
N VAL A 170 -5.38 7.06 -0.51
CA VAL A 170 -5.28 8.05 0.58
C VAL A 170 -6.46 7.92 1.54
N CYS A 171 -7.67 7.68 1.05
CA CYS A 171 -8.83 7.40 1.92
C CYS A 171 -8.63 6.12 2.73
N PHE A 172 -8.19 5.03 2.08
CA PHE A 172 -7.83 3.78 2.79
C PHE A 172 -6.74 4.01 3.84
N ALA A 173 -5.72 4.83 3.56
CA ALA A 173 -4.64 5.13 4.49
C ALA A 173 -5.14 5.90 5.73
N HIS A 174 -6.06 6.84 5.56
CA HIS A 174 -6.68 7.55 6.69
C HIS A 174 -7.53 6.61 7.57
N PHE A 175 -8.30 5.71 6.96
CA PHE A 175 -9.04 4.69 7.71
C PHE A 175 -8.11 3.67 8.36
N ALA A 176 -7.00 3.29 7.70
CA ALA A 176 -6.00 2.42 8.31
C ALA A 176 -5.40 3.04 9.57
N ALA A 177 -5.13 4.35 9.57
CA ALA A 177 -4.68 5.06 10.77
C ALA A 177 -5.72 5.01 11.90
N ALA A 178 -6.99 5.26 11.60
CA ALA A 178 -8.08 5.23 12.58
C ALA A 178 -8.28 3.83 13.16
N VAL A 179 -8.34 2.81 12.30
CA VAL A 179 -8.49 1.40 12.66
C VAL A 179 -7.30 0.94 13.51
N TYR A 180 -6.07 1.24 13.11
CA TYR A 180 -4.87 0.96 13.89
C TYR A 180 -4.97 1.52 15.31
N MET A 181 -5.37 2.78 15.45
CA MET A 181 -5.52 3.42 16.76
C MET A 181 -6.64 2.82 17.59
N ALA A 182 -7.77 2.45 16.96
CA ALA A 182 -8.91 1.83 17.64
C ALA A 182 -8.59 0.45 18.22
N HIS A 183 -7.69 -0.30 17.57
CA HIS A 183 -7.27 -1.64 17.98
C HIS A 183 -5.99 -1.67 18.83
N GLY A 184 -5.67 -0.60 19.56
CA GLY A 184 -4.49 -0.57 20.45
C GLY A 184 -3.15 -0.64 19.69
N GLY A 185 -3.13 -0.11 18.47
CA GLY A 185 -1.98 -0.19 17.57
C GLY A 185 -0.63 0.21 18.14
N PRO A 186 -0.52 1.30 18.96
CA PRO A 186 0.75 1.66 19.58
C PRO A 186 1.32 0.59 20.52
N GLU A 187 0.47 -0.11 21.27
CA GLU A 187 0.88 -1.23 22.10
C GLU A 187 1.32 -2.43 21.26
N PHE A 188 0.50 -2.77 20.26
CA PHE A 188 0.83 -3.81 19.28
C PHE A 188 2.19 -3.54 18.64
N LEU A 189 2.44 -2.33 18.13
CA LEU A 189 3.70 -2.00 17.48
C LEU A 189 4.90 -2.16 18.42
N ARG A 190 4.77 -1.74 19.69
CA ARG A 190 5.83 -1.95 20.69
C ARG A 190 6.12 -3.41 20.99
N SER A 191 5.11 -4.28 20.89
CA SER A 191 5.28 -5.70 21.18
C SER A 191 5.99 -6.48 20.07
N ILE A 192 6.04 -5.96 18.85
CA ILE A 192 6.60 -6.62 17.65
C ILE A 192 7.83 -5.92 17.07
N ALA A 193 8.18 -4.74 17.56
CA ALA A 193 9.26 -3.89 17.02
C ALA A 193 10.65 -4.27 17.56
#